data_cc1ea2249d3491f88661e9c578fa5b98
#
_entry.id   cc1ea2249d3491f88661e9c578fa5b98
#
_cell.length_a   1.000
_cell.length_b   1.000
_cell.length_c   1.000
_cell.angle_alpha   90.00
_cell.angle_beta   90.00
_cell.angle_gamma   90.00
#
_symmetry.space_group_name_H-M   'P 1'
#
loop_
_entity.id
_entity.type
_entity.pdbx_description
1 polymer ?
#
loop_
_entity_poly.entity_id
_entity_poly.type
_entity_poly.pdbx_seq_one_letter_code
_entity_poly.pdbx_strand_id
1 'polypeptide(L)'
;MSIEDIYVKHVYNTIAKEFSDTRYRPWTCVEEFLDGVKPKSYIADIGCGNGKNMLYKKDCYNFGCDFSKELVKICNDQKLNVIEGDVLNIPYNPNNFDYTMCIAVLHHLSTECKRKLAINELIRITKPGGKILILVWALEQELDSRRQFDKQDNYIDWRD
;
A
#
# COMPACT_ATOMS: atom_id res chain seq x y z
N MET A 1 -0.94 -1.97 -22.50
CA MET A 1 -1.66 -2.06 -21.22
C MET A 1 -1.05 -3.23 -20.48
N SER A 2 -0.48 -3.00 -19.31
CA SER A 2 0.16 -4.05 -18.51
C SER A 2 -0.86 -4.96 -17.83
N ILE A 3 -0.40 -6.07 -17.25
CA ILE A 3 -1.26 -6.93 -16.41
C ILE A 3 -1.79 -6.12 -15.23
N GLU A 4 -0.95 -5.29 -14.63
CA GLU A 4 -1.33 -4.43 -13.51
C GLU A 4 -2.37 -3.37 -13.89
N ASP A 5 -2.34 -2.84 -15.12
CA ASP A 5 -3.38 -1.90 -15.58
C ASP A 5 -4.77 -2.57 -15.62
N ILE A 6 -4.82 -3.83 -16.08
CA ILE A 6 -6.07 -4.57 -16.28
C ILE A 6 -6.59 -5.15 -14.97
N TYR A 7 -5.74 -5.88 -14.23
CA TYR A 7 -6.14 -6.70 -13.08
C TYR A 7 -5.94 -6.01 -11.73
N VAL A 8 -5.24 -4.88 -11.69
CA VAL A 8 -5.08 -4.10 -10.47
C VAL A 8 -5.73 -2.72 -10.61
N LYS A 9 -5.19 -1.83 -11.45
CA LYS A 9 -5.69 -0.46 -11.56
C LYS A 9 -7.17 -0.39 -11.94
N HIS A 10 -7.57 -1.11 -12.98
CA HIS A 10 -8.98 -1.11 -13.42
C HIS A 10 -9.90 -1.71 -12.36
N VAL A 11 -9.50 -2.81 -11.73
CA VAL A 11 -10.28 -3.46 -10.67
C VAL A 11 -10.47 -2.50 -9.49
N TYR A 12 -9.40 -1.96 -8.93
CA TYR A 12 -9.48 -1.04 -7.79
C TYR A 12 -10.22 0.27 -8.09
N ASN A 13 -10.13 0.79 -9.32
CA ASN A 13 -10.99 1.91 -9.74
C ASN A 13 -12.48 1.53 -9.73
N THR A 14 -12.81 0.31 -10.15
CA THR A 14 -14.20 -0.16 -10.20
C THR A 14 -14.80 -0.38 -8.81
N ILE A 15 -14.02 -0.97 -7.90
CA ILE A 15 -14.49 -1.37 -6.57
C ILE A 15 -14.13 -0.36 -5.46
N ALA A 16 -13.60 0.82 -5.80
CA ALA A 16 -13.00 1.75 -4.83
C ALA A 16 -13.92 2.07 -3.65
N LYS A 17 -15.23 2.26 -3.92
CA LYS A 17 -16.21 2.55 -2.87
C LYS A 17 -16.41 1.35 -1.94
N GLU A 18 -16.71 0.19 -2.48
CA GLU A 18 -16.91 -1.05 -1.71
C GLU A 18 -15.65 -1.45 -0.95
N PHE A 19 -14.48 -1.26 -1.58
CA PHE A 19 -13.20 -1.43 -0.91
C PHE A 19 -13.07 -0.51 0.29
N SER A 20 -13.35 0.77 0.14
CA SER A 20 -13.27 1.75 1.22
C SER A 20 -14.25 1.44 2.35
N ASP A 21 -15.49 1.09 2.00
CA ASP A 21 -16.58 0.80 2.97
C ASP A 21 -16.30 -0.42 3.86
N THR A 22 -15.31 -1.26 3.50
CA THR A 22 -14.94 -2.46 4.26
C THR A 22 -13.58 -2.37 4.97
N ARG A 23 -12.87 -1.23 4.90
CA ARG A 23 -11.53 -1.03 5.45
C ARG A 23 -11.49 0.16 6.40
N TYR A 24 -11.78 -0.11 7.68
CA TYR A 24 -11.91 0.95 8.70
C TYR A 24 -10.67 1.15 9.55
N ARG A 25 -9.83 0.13 9.69
CA ARG A 25 -8.72 0.11 10.64
C ARG A 25 -7.49 -0.56 10.04
N PRO A 26 -6.27 -0.10 10.38
CA PRO A 26 -5.05 -0.82 10.04
C PRO A 26 -5.04 -2.24 10.61
N TRP A 27 -4.19 -3.10 10.08
CA TRP A 27 -3.90 -4.39 10.69
C TRP A 27 -3.04 -4.19 11.94
N THR A 28 -3.14 -5.08 12.92
CA THR A 28 -2.43 -4.98 14.20
C THR A 28 -0.92 -4.75 14.02
N CYS A 29 -0.27 -5.48 13.12
CA CYS A 29 1.17 -5.30 12.85
C CYS A 29 1.51 -3.94 12.23
N VAL A 30 0.58 -3.29 11.52
CA VAL A 30 0.73 -1.91 11.03
C VAL A 30 0.56 -0.93 12.17
N GLU A 31 -0.39 -1.14 13.07
CA GLU A 31 -0.58 -0.32 14.28
C GLU A 31 0.67 -0.37 15.17
N GLU A 32 1.20 -1.56 15.44
CA GLU A 32 2.43 -1.75 16.22
C GLU A 32 3.62 -1.00 15.60
N PHE A 33 3.76 -1.05 14.27
CA PHE A 33 4.79 -0.28 13.56
C PHE A 33 4.57 1.22 13.74
N LEU A 34 3.34 1.70 13.54
CA LEU A 34 3.00 3.13 13.63
C LEU A 34 3.10 3.65 15.07
N ASP A 35 2.81 2.83 16.08
CA ASP A 35 2.97 3.20 17.49
C ASP A 35 4.45 3.45 17.85
N GLY A 36 5.36 2.73 17.17
CA GLY A 36 6.81 2.95 17.30
C GLY A 36 7.35 4.17 16.56
N VAL A 37 6.52 4.87 15.76
CA VAL A 37 6.93 6.06 14.99
C VAL A 37 6.97 7.29 15.91
N LYS A 38 8.07 8.04 15.84
CA LYS A 38 8.23 9.29 16.58
C LYS A 38 7.24 10.36 16.08
N PRO A 39 6.63 11.15 16.97
CA PRO A 39 5.79 12.29 16.57
C PRO A 39 6.52 13.24 15.60
N LYS A 40 5.77 13.87 14.69
CA LYS A 40 6.29 14.80 13.66
C LYS A 40 7.22 14.17 12.64
N SER A 41 7.30 12.83 12.56
CA SER A 41 8.01 12.15 11.49
C SER A 41 7.25 12.26 10.16
N TYR A 42 7.98 12.16 9.05
CA TYR A 42 7.44 12.06 7.70
C TYR A 42 7.21 10.59 7.36
N ILE A 43 5.97 10.23 7.07
CA ILE A 43 5.56 8.85 6.75
C ILE A 43 5.02 8.81 5.32
N ALA A 44 5.49 7.86 4.52
CA ALA A 44 4.89 7.50 3.23
C ALA A 44 4.09 6.20 3.35
N ASP A 45 2.86 6.19 2.83
CA ASP A 45 2.03 4.99 2.64
C ASP A 45 1.86 4.76 1.13
N ILE A 46 2.58 3.78 0.59
CA ILE A 46 2.64 3.50 -0.85
C ILE A 46 1.70 2.35 -1.19
N GLY A 47 0.70 2.64 -2.05
CA GLY A 47 -0.48 1.80 -2.21
C GLY A 47 -1.45 1.99 -1.03
N CYS A 48 -1.70 3.27 -0.68
CA CYS A 48 -2.39 3.63 0.55
C CYS A 48 -3.89 3.28 0.57
N GLY A 49 -4.44 2.88 -0.57
CA GLY A 49 -5.86 2.56 -0.69
C GLY A 49 -6.75 3.73 -0.28
N ASN A 50 -7.65 3.52 0.66
CA ASN A 50 -8.54 4.55 1.22
C ASN A 50 -7.90 5.41 2.32
N GLY A 51 -6.60 5.29 2.57
CA GLY A 51 -5.86 6.10 3.55
C GLY A 51 -6.04 5.71 5.01
N LYS A 52 -6.63 4.56 5.33
CA LYS A 52 -6.93 4.15 6.72
C LYS A 52 -5.70 4.16 7.64
N ASN A 53 -4.52 3.79 7.13
CA ASN A 53 -3.28 3.78 7.90
C ASN A 53 -2.83 5.21 8.23
N MET A 54 -3.00 6.14 7.29
CA MET A 54 -2.67 7.56 7.47
C MET A 54 -3.55 8.22 8.53
N LEU A 55 -4.81 7.80 8.66
CA LEU A 55 -5.75 8.29 9.68
C LEU A 55 -5.40 7.83 11.10
N TYR A 56 -4.63 6.76 11.24
CA TYR A 56 -4.24 6.21 12.53
C TYR A 56 -3.21 7.08 13.27
N LYS A 57 -2.14 7.50 12.57
CA LYS A 57 -1.01 8.26 13.18
C LYS A 57 -1.09 9.75 12.86
N LYS A 58 -1.98 10.48 13.54
CA LYS A 58 -2.30 11.89 13.27
C LYS A 58 -1.25 12.90 13.75
N ASP A 59 -0.33 12.50 14.61
CA ASP A 59 0.76 13.33 15.14
C ASP A 59 2.01 13.35 14.25
N CYS A 60 1.91 12.77 13.04
CA CYS A 60 2.93 12.72 12.02
C CYS A 60 2.48 13.40 10.72
N TYR A 61 3.43 13.65 9.82
CA TYR A 61 3.18 14.17 8.49
C TYR A 61 2.99 12.97 7.53
N ASN A 62 1.74 12.65 7.21
CA ASN A 62 1.38 11.50 6.38
C ASN A 62 1.23 11.89 4.91
N PHE A 63 1.85 11.11 4.02
CA PHE A 63 1.80 11.25 2.57
C PHE A 63 1.43 9.90 1.97
N GLY A 64 0.49 9.89 1.03
CA GLY A 64 0.05 8.66 0.37
C GLY A 64 0.28 8.70 -1.13
N CYS A 65 0.40 7.52 -1.70
CA CYS A 65 0.41 7.31 -3.14
C CYS A 65 -0.39 6.06 -3.47
N ASP A 66 -1.27 6.13 -4.45
CA ASP A 66 -2.03 4.97 -4.92
C ASP A 66 -2.16 4.94 -6.44
N PHE A 67 -2.24 3.74 -7.01
CA PHE A 67 -2.38 3.54 -8.45
C PHE A 67 -3.79 3.79 -8.96
N SER A 68 -4.79 3.69 -8.08
CA SER A 68 -6.21 3.93 -8.36
C SER A 68 -6.58 5.39 -8.13
N LYS A 69 -6.95 6.09 -9.21
CA LYS A 69 -7.43 7.47 -9.14
C LYS A 69 -8.69 7.63 -8.27
N GLU A 70 -9.54 6.61 -8.24
CA GLU A 70 -10.78 6.65 -7.46
C GLU A 70 -10.49 6.53 -5.96
N LEU A 71 -9.49 5.70 -5.56
CA LEU A 71 -9.03 5.64 -4.16
C LEU A 71 -8.32 6.94 -3.76
N VAL A 72 -7.50 7.51 -4.64
CA VAL A 72 -6.89 8.84 -4.42
C VAL A 72 -7.95 9.91 -4.22
N LYS A 73 -9.03 9.88 -5.01
CA LYS A 73 -10.15 10.80 -4.83
C LYS A 73 -10.82 10.64 -3.46
N ILE A 74 -11.09 9.41 -3.02
CA ILE A 74 -11.65 9.13 -1.69
C ILE A 74 -10.74 9.70 -0.58
N CYS A 75 -9.42 9.55 -0.70
CA CYS A 75 -8.47 10.12 0.24
C CYS A 75 -8.49 11.65 0.25
N ASN A 76 -8.52 12.28 -0.92
CA ASN A 76 -8.54 13.73 -1.05
C ASN A 76 -9.84 14.35 -0.52
N ASP A 77 -10.98 13.67 -0.70
CA ASP A 77 -12.27 14.06 -0.10
C ASP A 77 -12.21 14.05 1.45
N GLN A 78 -11.37 13.17 2.02
CA GLN A 78 -11.06 13.12 3.46
C GLN A 78 -9.93 14.09 3.87
N LYS A 79 -9.43 14.94 2.95
CA LYS A 79 -8.33 15.90 3.17
C LYS A 79 -6.99 15.23 3.52
N LEU A 80 -6.78 13.99 3.09
CA LEU A 80 -5.49 13.32 3.18
C LEU A 80 -4.58 13.78 2.03
N ASN A 81 -3.28 13.86 2.29
CA ASN A 81 -2.30 14.26 1.29
C ASN A 81 -1.89 13.03 0.46
N VAL A 82 -2.66 12.73 -0.58
CA VAL A 82 -2.48 11.56 -1.45
C VAL A 82 -2.42 11.99 -2.91
N ILE A 83 -1.50 11.39 -3.66
CA ILE A 83 -1.33 11.61 -5.09
C ILE A 83 -1.45 10.30 -5.87
N GLU A 84 -1.93 10.37 -7.12
CA GLU A 84 -1.90 9.21 -8.02
C GLU A 84 -0.46 8.89 -8.41
N GLY A 85 -0.06 7.62 -8.35
CA GLY A 85 1.27 7.18 -8.74
C GLY A 85 1.43 5.68 -8.73
N ASP A 86 2.49 5.22 -9.38
CA ASP A 86 2.85 3.81 -9.50
C ASP A 86 4.00 3.50 -8.54
N VAL A 87 3.89 2.38 -7.81
CA VAL A 87 4.96 1.87 -6.95
C VAL A 87 6.26 1.57 -7.70
N LEU A 88 6.18 1.39 -9.02
CA LEU A 88 7.35 1.19 -9.90
C LEU A 88 8.07 2.51 -10.24
N ASN A 89 7.44 3.66 -10.00
CA ASN A 89 8.00 4.99 -10.19
C ASN A 89 7.30 5.96 -9.24
N ILE A 90 7.68 5.91 -7.97
CA ILE A 90 7.01 6.66 -6.90
C ILE A 90 7.27 8.16 -7.07
N PRO A 91 6.21 9.01 -7.13
CA PRO A 91 6.34 10.44 -7.43
C PRO A 91 6.79 11.28 -6.22
N TYR A 92 7.73 10.78 -5.45
CA TYR A 92 8.36 11.47 -4.34
C TYR A 92 9.88 11.53 -4.52
N ASN A 93 10.50 12.57 -3.95
CA ASN A 93 11.95 12.76 -4.01
C ASN A 93 12.70 11.69 -3.19
N PRO A 94 13.96 11.39 -3.55
CA PRO A 94 14.81 10.52 -2.74
C PRO A 94 14.99 11.06 -1.31
N ASN A 95 15.18 10.14 -0.34
CA ASN A 95 15.48 10.46 1.06
C ASN A 95 14.50 11.44 1.72
N ASN A 96 13.21 11.31 1.41
CA ASN A 96 12.19 12.25 1.87
C ASN A 96 11.50 11.80 3.17
N PHE A 97 11.39 10.50 3.41
CA PHE A 97 10.58 9.95 4.49
C PHE A 97 11.42 9.27 5.58
N ASP A 98 11.01 9.46 6.83
CA ASP A 98 11.61 8.78 7.98
C ASP A 98 11.11 7.33 8.08
N TYR A 99 9.86 7.10 7.66
CA TYR A 99 9.20 5.80 7.62
C TYR A 99 8.42 5.64 6.31
N THR A 100 8.49 4.45 5.74
CA THR A 100 7.74 4.11 4.52
C THR A 100 6.97 2.81 4.75
N MET A 101 5.72 2.76 4.32
CA MET A 101 4.88 1.55 4.35
C MET A 101 4.49 1.16 2.93
N CYS A 102 4.39 -0.15 2.71
CA CYS A 102 3.88 -0.75 1.47
C CYS A 102 3.10 -2.01 1.86
N ILE A 103 1.79 -1.84 2.05
CA ILE A 103 0.93 -2.82 2.69
C ILE A 103 0.00 -3.45 1.65
N ALA A 104 0.13 -4.75 1.41
CA ALA A 104 -0.70 -5.50 0.46
C ALA A 104 -0.60 -4.98 -1.00
N VAL A 105 0.60 -4.59 -1.44
CA VAL A 105 0.83 -4.05 -2.80
C VAL A 105 1.72 -4.96 -3.64
N LEU A 106 2.88 -5.38 -3.12
CA LEU A 106 3.90 -6.08 -3.94
C LEU A 106 3.40 -7.40 -4.55
N HIS A 107 2.43 -8.05 -3.93
CA HIS A 107 1.84 -9.27 -4.47
C HIS A 107 0.95 -9.03 -5.72
N HIS A 108 0.63 -7.78 -6.04
CA HIS A 108 -0.04 -7.43 -7.30
C HIS A 108 0.91 -7.27 -8.49
N LEU A 109 2.23 -7.27 -8.23
CA LEU A 109 3.22 -7.10 -9.29
C LEU A 109 3.56 -8.46 -9.93
N SER A 110 3.31 -8.57 -11.22
CA SER A 110 3.33 -9.83 -11.98
C SER A 110 4.71 -10.47 -12.13
N THR A 111 5.79 -9.71 -11.95
CA THR A 111 7.14 -10.24 -12.16
C THR A 111 8.09 -9.91 -11.01
N GLU A 112 9.08 -10.78 -10.80
CA GLU A 112 10.13 -10.53 -9.81
C GLU A 112 10.90 -9.23 -10.08
N CYS A 113 11.15 -8.93 -11.35
CA CYS A 113 11.82 -7.68 -11.74
C CYS A 113 11.03 -6.45 -11.28
N LYS A 114 9.71 -6.44 -11.46
CA LYS A 114 8.84 -5.36 -10.96
C LYS A 114 8.85 -5.28 -9.44
N ARG A 115 8.79 -6.41 -8.74
CA ARG A 115 8.86 -6.43 -7.27
C ARG A 115 10.19 -5.85 -6.75
N LYS A 116 11.32 -6.21 -7.39
CA LYS A 116 12.64 -5.63 -7.06
C LYS A 116 12.69 -4.13 -7.34
N LEU A 117 12.13 -3.69 -8.47
CA LEU A 117 12.06 -2.26 -8.81
C LEU A 117 11.25 -1.49 -7.77
N ALA A 118 10.07 -2.00 -7.38
CA ALA A 118 9.24 -1.40 -6.34
C ALA A 118 9.98 -1.28 -5.00
N ILE A 119 10.69 -2.33 -4.57
CA ILE A 119 11.49 -2.29 -3.35
C ILE A 119 12.60 -1.23 -3.44
N ASN A 120 13.27 -1.12 -4.59
CA ASN A 120 14.28 -0.08 -4.80
C ASN A 120 13.68 1.34 -4.73
N GLU A 121 12.48 1.54 -5.25
CA GLU A 121 11.76 2.81 -5.12
C GLU A 121 11.39 3.14 -3.66
N LEU A 122 10.92 2.14 -2.88
CA LEU A 122 10.67 2.32 -1.45
C LEU A 122 11.97 2.72 -0.71
N ILE A 123 13.08 2.06 -1.03
CA ILE A 123 14.40 2.40 -0.46
C ILE A 123 14.81 3.82 -0.90
N ARG A 124 14.64 4.18 -2.17
CA ARG A 124 15.02 5.48 -2.72
C ARG A 124 14.35 6.64 -1.98
N ILE A 125 13.04 6.52 -1.70
CA ILE A 125 12.29 7.61 -1.04
C ILE A 125 12.50 7.65 0.47
N THR A 126 13.00 6.56 1.08
CA THR A 126 13.25 6.49 2.51
C THR A 126 14.64 7.07 2.85
N LYS A 127 14.73 7.87 3.90
CA LYS A 127 15.99 8.43 4.37
C LYS A 127 16.97 7.33 4.82
N PRO A 128 18.28 7.55 4.70
CA PRO A 128 19.27 6.68 5.34
C PRO A 128 18.98 6.55 6.85
N GLY A 129 18.91 5.31 7.34
CA GLY A 129 18.51 5.00 8.72
C GLY A 129 17.00 5.03 8.99
N GLY A 130 16.19 5.37 8.01
CA GLY A 130 14.72 5.23 8.06
C GLY A 130 14.28 3.78 8.08
N LYS A 131 13.00 3.55 8.31
CA LYS A 131 12.41 2.19 8.38
C LYS A 131 11.37 1.99 7.30
N ILE A 132 11.35 0.78 6.74
CA ILE A 132 10.37 0.37 5.73
C ILE A 132 9.59 -0.83 6.28
N LEU A 133 8.25 -0.74 6.27
CA LEU A 133 7.35 -1.86 6.53
C LEU A 133 6.75 -2.36 5.22
N ILE A 134 6.97 -3.63 4.91
CA ILE A 134 6.35 -4.30 3.77
C ILE A 134 5.52 -5.46 4.28
N LEU A 135 4.25 -5.51 3.88
CA LEU A 135 3.37 -6.65 4.16
C LEU A 135 2.79 -7.18 2.84
N VAL A 136 2.85 -8.48 2.68
CA VAL A 136 2.30 -9.21 1.53
C VAL A 136 1.53 -10.44 2.01
N TRP A 137 0.65 -10.96 1.17
CA TRP A 137 0.07 -12.28 1.41
C TRP A 137 1.14 -13.35 1.24
N ALA A 138 1.20 -14.27 2.20
CA ALA A 138 2.06 -15.46 2.11
C ALA A 138 1.41 -16.54 1.23
N LEU A 139 2.25 -17.36 0.60
CA LEU A 139 1.78 -18.57 -0.09
C LEU A 139 1.26 -19.58 0.93
N GLU A 140 1.99 -19.72 2.03
CA GLU A 140 1.64 -20.55 3.17
C GLU A 140 0.54 -19.86 3.99
N GLN A 141 -0.61 -20.49 4.03
CA GLN A 141 -1.77 -20.04 4.79
C GLN A 141 -2.05 -21.00 5.96
N GLU A 142 -2.62 -20.49 7.03
CA GLU A 142 -3.13 -21.35 8.11
C GLU A 142 -4.21 -22.30 7.59
N LEU A 143 -4.30 -23.50 8.16
CA LEU A 143 -5.19 -24.56 7.68
C LEU A 143 -6.67 -24.16 7.68
N ASP A 144 -7.08 -23.27 8.57
CA ASP A 144 -8.42 -22.73 8.70
C ASP A 144 -8.64 -21.41 7.91
N SER A 145 -7.63 -20.95 7.19
CA SER A 145 -7.77 -19.77 6.34
C SER A 145 -8.81 -20.01 5.25
N ARG A 146 -9.68 -19.02 5.03
CA ARG A 146 -10.69 -19.05 3.95
C ARG A 146 -10.08 -19.20 2.56
N ARG A 147 -8.82 -18.77 2.39
CA ARG A 147 -8.09 -18.83 1.14
C ARG A 147 -6.88 -19.72 1.30
N GLN A 148 -6.75 -20.68 0.41
CA GLN A 148 -5.58 -21.55 0.30
C GLN A 148 -4.94 -21.32 -1.07
N PHE A 149 -3.63 -21.26 -1.12
CA PHE A 149 -2.87 -21.04 -2.34
C PHE A 149 -2.02 -22.26 -2.65
N ASP A 150 -2.15 -22.80 -3.86
CA ASP A 150 -1.38 -23.95 -4.36
C ASP A 150 -0.22 -23.53 -5.28
N LYS A 151 -0.20 -22.28 -5.70
CA LYS A 151 0.82 -21.67 -6.56
C LYS A 151 1.02 -20.20 -6.25
N GLN A 152 2.12 -19.64 -6.75
CA GLN A 152 2.49 -18.25 -6.47
C GLN A 152 1.53 -17.24 -7.11
N ASP A 153 1.02 -17.52 -8.32
CA ASP A 153 0.12 -16.63 -9.04
C ASP A 153 -1.31 -17.18 -9.01
N ASN A 154 -2.20 -16.46 -8.38
CA ASN A 154 -3.60 -16.83 -8.22
C ASN A 154 -4.52 -15.68 -8.68
N TYR A 155 -5.65 -16.04 -9.31
CA TYR A 155 -6.78 -15.11 -9.46
C TYR A 155 -7.62 -15.17 -8.19
N ILE A 156 -7.91 -14.02 -7.62
CA ILE A 156 -8.69 -13.90 -6.39
C ILE A 156 -9.91 -13.04 -6.69
N ASP A 157 -11.09 -13.60 -6.46
CA ASP A 157 -12.33 -12.86 -6.56
C ASP A 157 -12.46 -11.87 -5.41
N TRP A 158 -12.99 -10.67 -5.71
CA TRP A 158 -13.12 -9.60 -4.72
C TRP A 158 -14.06 -9.96 -3.57
N ARG A 159 -15.06 -10.80 -3.83
CA ARG A 159 -16.17 -11.08 -2.89
C ARG A 159 -16.11 -12.46 -2.22
N ASP A 160 -15.07 -13.25 -2.43
CA ASP A 160 -14.91 -14.56 -1.80
C ASP A 160 -14.29 -14.49 -0.40
#